data_261e997c5e3801422f599f4791fe03bd
#
_entry.id   261e997c5e3801422f599f4791fe03bd
#
_cell.length_a   1.000
_cell.length_b   1.000
_cell.length_c   1.000
_cell.angle_alpha   90.00
_cell.angle_beta   90.00
_cell.angle_gamma   90.00
#
_symmetry.space_group_name_H-M   'P 1'
#
loop_
_entity.id
_entity.type
_entity.pdbx_description
1 polymer ?
#
loop_
_entity_poly.entity_id
_entity_poly.type
_entity_poly.pdbx_seq_one_letter_code
_entity_poly.pdbx_strand_id
1 'polypeptide(L)'
;MLTRRTSIKSAGFKSRAPQREASDPDRVRTMPTVTPGAFRAPQPVAATPAEPVTKDAPVRSEAYRRAVASLPCAICGVPGYSQCAHSNSGKGAGIKASDLDSFPLCTVHPGADGGLVQGCHERFDQGAMFSKAVRRELEPVWAADTQRRLLAMGLWPKGVPVPDD
;
A
#
# COMPACT_ATOMS: atom_id res chain seq x y z
N MET A 1 14.55 45.03 20.54
CA MET A 1 13.50 44.62 21.49
C MET A 1 12.46 43.84 20.77
N LEU A 2 12.44 42.53 20.98
CA LEU A 2 11.49 41.61 20.36
C LEU A 2 10.33 41.41 21.33
N THR A 3 9.14 41.92 21.00
CA THR A 3 7.94 41.73 21.76
C THR A 3 7.29 40.39 21.42
N ARG A 4 7.24 39.54 22.41
CA ARG A 4 6.54 38.27 22.49
C ARG A 4 5.03 38.46 22.55
N ARG A 5 4.27 37.51 22.02
CA ARG A 5 2.97 37.01 22.42
C ARG A 5 1.79 37.22 21.47
N THR A 6 1.38 36.13 20.89
CA THR A 6 -0.05 35.80 20.94
C THR A 6 -0.21 34.37 21.40
N SER A 7 -0.83 34.20 22.56
CA SER A 7 -1.24 32.91 23.14
C SER A 7 -2.40 32.38 22.30
N ILE A 8 -2.21 31.21 21.66
CA ILE A 8 -3.29 30.50 20.96
C ILE A 8 -4.15 29.84 22.06
N LYS A 9 -5.35 30.40 22.31
CA LYS A 9 -6.35 29.73 23.14
C LYS A 9 -6.86 28.50 22.38
N SER A 10 -6.53 27.32 22.85
CA SER A 10 -7.13 26.08 22.39
C SER A 10 -8.63 26.11 22.68
N ALA A 11 -9.46 26.16 21.62
CA ALA A 11 -10.88 25.91 21.76
C ALA A 11 -11.07 24.44 22.15
N GLY A 12 -11.52 24.20 23.38
CA GLY A 12 -11.73 22.87 23.90
C GLY A 12 -12.71 22.08 23.00
N PHE A 13 -12.29 20.92 22.60
CA PHE A 13 -13.12 19.96 21.87
C PHE A 13 -14.26 19.52 22.80
N LYS A 14 -15.46 20.04 22.57
CA LYS A 14 -16.66 19.55 23.28
C LYS A 14 -17.01 18.19 22.68
N SER A 15 -16.57 17.12 23.33
CA SER A 15 -17.04 15.78 23.03
C SER A 15 -18.54 15.73 23.32
N ARG A 16 -19.35 15.66 22.27
CA ARG A 16 -20.79 15.35 22.41
C ARG A 16 -20.87 13.86 22.73
N ALA A 17 -21.05 13.53 23.99
CA ALA A 17 -21.34 12.16 24.41
C ALA A 17 -22.57 11.66 23.62
N PRO A 18 -22.53 10.44 23.05
CA PRO A 18 -23.70 9.86 22.42
C PRO A 18 -24.79 9.77 23.49
N GLN A 19 -25.96 10.37 23.20
CA GLN A 19 -27.14 10.18 24.04
C GLN A 19 -27.48 8.69 23.97
N ARG A 20 -27.25 7.97 25.08
CA ARG A 20 -27.80 6.63 25.25
C ARG A 20 -29.33 6.82 25.30
N GLU A 21 -30.00 6.37 24.24
CA GLU A 21 -31.45 6.19 24.32
C GLU A 21 -31.73 5.28 25.50
N ALA A 22 -32.65 5.73 26.35
CA ALA A 22 -33.06 4.98 27.52
C ALA A 22 -33.57 3.61 27.02
N SER A 23 -32.92 2.54 27.48
CA SER A 23 -33.34 1.18 27.19
C SER A 23 -34.74 0.98 27.73
N ASP A 24 -35.69 0.67 26.86
CA ASP A 24 -37.05 0.29 27.20
C ASP A 24 -36.98 -0.91 28.16
N PRO A 25 -37.49 -0.76 29.42
CA PRO A 25 -37.41 -1.82 30.43
C PRO A 25 -38.24 -3.06 30.06
N ASP A 26 -39.22 -2.93 29.14
CA ASP A 26 -40.10 -4.04 28.72
C ASP A 26 -39.61 -4.79 27.46
N ARG A 27 -38.46 -4.43 26.91
CA ARG A 27 -37.92 -5.15 25.77
C ARG A 27 -37.33 -6.49 26.22
N VAL A 28 -38.16 -7.49 26.34
CA VAL A 28 -37.71 -8.88 26.54
C VAL A 28 -36.84 -9.29 25.34
N ARG A 29 -35.55 -9.36 25.56
CA ARG A 29 -34.59 -9.87 24.60
C ARG A 29 -34.77 -11.39 24.54
N THR A 30 -35.64 -11.86 23.67
CA THR A 30 -35.72 -13.29 23.35
C THR A 30 -34.41 -13.70 22.65
N MET A 31 -33.53 -14.33 23.41
CA MET A 31 -32.36 -14.98 22.84
C MET A 31 -32.84 -16.16 21.99
N PRO A 32 -32.36 -16.29 20.75
CA PRO A 32 -32.70 -17.47 19.96
C PRO A 32 -32.23 -18.71 20.72
N THR A 33 -33.14 -19.64 20.98
CA THR A 33 -32.82 -20.92 21.61
C THR A 33 -32.00 -21.72 20.59
N VAL A 34 -30.69 -21.80 20.80
CA VAL A 34 -29.82 -22.65 19.99
C VAL A 34 -30.10 -24.11 20.37
N THR A 35 -30.72 -24.86 19.48
CA THR A 35 -30.97 -26.28 19.68
C THR A 35 -29.62 -27.01 19.77
N PRO A 36 -29.32 -27.73 20.89
CA PRO A 36 -28.12 -28.54 20.96
C PRO A 36 -28.15 -29.61 19.85
N GLY A 37 -27.16 -29.57 18.94
CA GLY A 37 -27.08 -30.52 17.82
C GLY A 37 -27.02 -29.88 16.43
N ALA A 38 -27.27 -28.57 16.31
CA ALA A 38 -27.18 -27.88 15.01
C ALA A 38 -25.74 -27.63 14.52
N PHE A 39 -24.74 -27.73 15.38
CA PHE A 39 -23.34 -27.65 15.01
C PHE A 39 -22.71 -29.03 14.93
N ARG A 40 -22.81 -29.66 13.76
CA ARG A 40 -21.95 -30.77 13.43
C ARG A 40 -20.58 -30.18 13.11
N ALA A 41 -19.60 -30.37 14.00
CA ALA A 41 -18.22 -30.01 13.71
C ALA A 41 -17.82 -30.64 12.36
N PRO A 42 -17.23 -29.86 11.43
CA PRO A 42 -16.72 -30.41 10.18
C PRO A 42 -15.74 -31.54 10.55
N GLN A 43 -15.96 -32.73 10.00
CA GLN A 43 -15.04 -33.86 10.18
C GLN A 43 -13.68 -33.41 9.66
N PRO A 44 -12.59 -33.65 10.38
CA PRO A 44 -11.25 -33.31 9.87
C PRO A 44 -11.03 -34.13 8.60
N VAL A 45 -11.10 -33.48 7.46
CA VAL A 45 -10.62 -34.06 6.20
C VAL A 45 -9.12 -34.26 6.42
N ALA A 46 -8.63 -35.48 6.27
CA ALA A 46 -7.21 -35.78 6.34
C ALA A 46 -6.51 -34.85 5.34
N ALA A 47 -5.87 -33.78 5.86
CA ALA A 47 -5.11 -32.88 5.05
C ALA A 47 -3.90 -33.66 4.52
N THR A 48 -3.86 -33.88 3.21
CA THR A 48 -2.63 -34.33 2.56
C THR A 48 -1.55 -33.33 2.94
N PRO A 49 -0.38 -33.75 3.46
CA PRO A 49 0.69 -32.83 3.75
C PRO A 49 1.03 -32.09 2.47
N ALA A 50 0.67 -30.81 2.40
CA ALA A 50 1.10 -29.96 1.31
C ALA A 50 2.62 -29.79 1.45
N GLU A 51 3.39 -30.16 0.43
CA GLU A 51 4.80 -29.88 0.41
C GLU A 51 5.02 -28.37 0.61
N PRO A 52 5.96 -27.97 1.48
CA PRO A 52 6.23 -26.55 1.69
C PRO A 52 6.76 -25.97 0.38
N VAL A 53 5.96 -25.08 -0.23
CA VAL A 53 6.39 -24.29 -1.38
C VAL A 53 7.47 -23.35 -0.88
N THR A 54 8.73 -23.61 -1.27
CA THR A 54 9.86 -22.71 -1.05
C THR A 54 9.57 -21.40 -1.78
N LYS A 55 9.26 -20.36 -1.01
CA LYS A 55 9.12 -19.01 -1.57
C LYS A 55 10.50 -18.41 -1.66
N ASP A 56 10.90 -17.96 -2.83
CA ASP A 56 12.14 -17.23 -3.00
C ASP A 56 12.15 -16.01 -2.08
N ALA A 57 13.29 -15.81 -1.40
CA ALA A 57 13.45 -14.68 -0.50
C ALA A 57 13.35 -13.37 -1.31
N PRO A 58 12.53 -12.39 -0.88
CA PRO A 58 12.39 -11.14 -1.62
C PRO A 58 13.72 -10.40 -1.68
N VAL A 59 14.10 -9.95 -2.86
CA VAL A 59 15.31 -9.14 -3.08
C VAL A 59 15.18 -7.82 -2.32
N ARG A 60 16.24 -7.43 -1.60
CA ARG A 60 16.38 -6.16 -0.88
C ARG A 60 17.62 -5.44 -1.34
N SER A 61 17.47 -4.33 -2.05
CA SER A 61 18.59 -3.55 -2.56
C SER A 61 18.30 -2.06 -2.54
N GLU A 62 19.01 -1.34 -1.66
CA GLU A 62 18.89 0.12 -1.64
C GLU A 62 19.37 0.75 -2.95
N ALA A 63 20.43 0.18 -3.54
CA ALA A 63 20.93 0.66 -4.83
C ALA A 63 19.87 0.53 -5.94
N TYR A 64 19.12 -0.58 -5.96
CA TYR A 64 18.02 -0.75 -6.90
C TYR A 64 16.91 0.28 -6.68
N ARG A 65 16.49 0.49 -5.43
CA ARG A 65 15.46 1.49 -5.11
C ARG A 65 15.86 2.91 -5.52
N ARG A 66 17.16 3.26 -5.35
CA ARG A 66 17.68 4.56 -5.82
C ARG A 66 17.66 4.64 -7.34
N ALA A 67 18.03 3.58 -8.04
CA ALA A 67 17.97 3.52 -9.50
C ALA A 67 16.53 3.68 -10.00
N VAL A 68 15.55 3.00 -9.39
CA VAL A 68 14.12 3.18 -9.69
C VAL A 68 13.69 4.64 -9.47
N ALA A 69 14.08 5.24 -8.36
CA ALA A 69 13.72 6.63 -8.04
C ALA A 69 14.33 7.68 -9.00
N SER A 70 15.40 7.33 -9.74
CA SER A 70 15.98 8.21 -10.77
C SER A 70 15.19 8.24 -12.07
N LEU A 71 14.26 7.31 -12.29
CA LEU A 71 13.44 7.26 -13.49
C LEU A 71 12.26 8.24 -13.40
N PRO A 72 11.75 8.74 -14.55
CA PRO A 72 10.49 9.49 -14.58
C PRO A 72 9.32 8.67 -14.06
N CYS A 73 8.33 9.34 -13.47
CA CYS A 73 7.11 8.73 -12.95
C CYS A 73 6.42 7.83 -14.00
N ALA A 74 6.09 6.60 -13.62
CA ALA A 74 5.43 5.65 -14.52
C ALA A 74 4.01 6.07 -14.94
N ILE A 75 3.37 6.97 -14.17
CA ILE A 75 1.99 7.41 -14.44
C ILE A 75 1.97 8.72 -15.23
N CYS A 76 2.63 9.77 -14.74
CA CYS A 76 2.57 11.10 -15.34
C CYS A 76 3.83 11.52 -16.10
N GLY A 77 4.90 10.73 -16.05
CA GLY A 77 6.13 10.98 -16.78
C GLY A 77 7.03 12.08 -16.22
N VAL A 78 6.65 12.75 -15.11
CA VAL A 78 7.46 13.84 -14.55
C VAL A 78 8.82 13.29 -14.07
N PRO A 79 9.95 13.90 -14.46
CA PRO A 79 11.27 13.47 -14.00
C PRO A 79 11.66 14.14 -12.68
N GLY A 80 12.58 13.51 -11.94
CA GLY A 80 13.26 14.12 -10.80
C GLY A 80 12.49 14.12 -9.47
N TYR A 81 11.23 13.70 -9.46
CA TYR A 81 10.38 13.67 -8.26
C TYR A 81 9.92 12.27 -7.88
N SER A 82 10.47 11.24 -8.55
CA SER A 82 10.05 9.88 -8.32
C SER A 82 10.62 9.28 -7.03
N GLN A 83 9.84 8.41 -6.43
CA GLN A 83 10.24 7.49 -5.38
C GLN A 83 9.99 6.05 -5.84
N CYS A 84 10.65 5.10 -5.18
CA CYS A 84 10.43 3.68 -5.40
C CYS A 84 9.11 3.26 -4.73
N ALA A 85 8.08 3.01 -5.53
CA ALA A 85 6.79 2.49 -5.08
C ALA A 85 6.77 0.97 -5.23
N HIS A 86 6.39 0.25 -4.17
CA HIS A 86 6.28 -1.21 -4.21
C HIS A 86 4.88 -1.65 -4.63
N SER A 87 4.83 -2.73 -5.40
CA SER A 87 3.58 -3.41 -5.73
C SER A 87 2.78 -3.72 -4.46
N ASN A 88 1.47 -3.48 -4.51
CA ASN A 88 0.52 -3.89 -3.47
C ASN A 88 -0.06 -5.27 -3.75
N SER A 89 0.14 -5.81 -4.96
CA SER A 89 -0.26 -7.14 -5.36
C SER A 89 0.66 -8.18 -4.72
N GLY A 90 0.09 -9.23 -4.13
CA GLY A 90 0.88 -10.30 -3.51
C GLY A 90 1.37 -10.02 -2.08
N LYS A 91 1.08 -8.86 -1.49
CA LYS A 91 1.34 -8.63 -0.07
C LYS A 91 0.38 -9.49 0.76
N GLY A 92 0.90 -10.58 1.37
CA GLY A 92 0.23 -11.30 2.44
C GLY A 92 0.52 -10.63 3.80
N ALA A 93 -0.18 -11.05 4.87
CA ALA A 93 0.09 -10.55 6.22
C ALA A 93 1.58 -10.77 6.58
N GLY A 94 2.35 -9.69 6.69
CA GLY A 94 3.76 -9.72 7.06
C GLY A 94 4.79 -9.94 5.93
N ILE A 95 4.36 -10.12 4.68
CA ILE A 95 5.26 -10.29 3.54
C ILE A 95 5.41 -8.95 2.81
N LYS A 96 6.64 -8.43 2.75
CA LYS A 96 6.97 -7.26 1.93
C LYS A 96 7.28 -7.72 0.50
N ALA A 97 6.73 -7.03 -0.51
CA ALA A 97 7.07 -7.27 -1.91
C ALA A 97 8.57 -7.13 -2.17
N SER A 98 9.11 -7.85 -3.14
CA SER A 98 10.51 -7.70 -3.60
C SER A 98 10.77 -6.28 -4.10
N ASP A 99 12.00 -5.78 -3.93
CA ASP A 99 12.37 -4.49 -4.51
C ASP A 99 12.35 -4.55 -6.05
N LEU A 100 12.48 -5.75 -6.66
CA LEU A 100 12.35 -5.95 -8.10
C LEU A 100 10.91 -5.67 -8.59
N ASP A 101 9.90 -5.81 -7.74
CA ASP A 101 8.49 -5.54 -8.05
C ASP A 101 8.12 -4.07 -7.83
N SER A 102 9.08 -3.18 -7.92
CA SER A 102 8.87 -1.75 -7.70
C SER A 102 8.95 -0.95 -9.00
N PHE A 103 8.34 0.23 -8.96
CA PHE A 103 8.27 1.16 -10.08
C PHE A 103 8.32 2.61 -9.60
N PRO A 104 8.72 3.59 -10.46
CA PRO A 104 8.87 4.97 -10.07
C PRO A 104 7.51 5.68 -10.03
N LEU A 105 7.15 6.27 -8.90
CA LEU A 105 6.00 7.18 -8.76
C LEU A 105 6.43 8.49 -8.12
N CYS A 106 5.94 9.63 -8.67
CA CYS A 106 6.30 10.93 -8.16
C CYS A 106 5.63 11.26 -6.83
N THR A 107 6.34 12.03 -6.02
CA THR A 107 5.80 12.73 -4.84
C THR A 107 5.19 14.07 -5.25
N VAL A 108 4.79 14.89 -4.29
CA VAL A 108 4.38 16.28 -4.53
C VAL A 108 5.49 17.02 -5.26
N HIS A 109 5.13 17.73 -6.31
CA HIS A 109 6.08 18.48 -7.15
C HIS A 109 5.44 19.78 -7.69
N PRO A 110 6.24 20.75 -8.13
CA PRO A 110 5.71 21.94 -8.81
C PRO A 110 5.00 21.58 -10.12
N GLY A 111 3.84 22.16 -10.35
CA GLY A 111 3.14 22.12 -11.63
C GLY A 111 3.66 23.18 -12.60
N ALA A 112 3.18 23.16 -13.84
CA ALA A 112 3.56 24.12 -14.88
C ALA A 112 3.10 25.55 -14.55
N ASP A 113 2.09 25.70 -13.73
CA ASP A 113 1.53 26.97 -13.22
C ASP A 113 2.23 27.49 -11.96
N GLY A 114 3.27 26.78 -11.47
CA GLY A 114 3.97 27.10 -10.23
C GLY A 114 3.25 26.65 -8.95
N GLY A 115 2.04 26.08 -9.05
CA GLY A 115 1.35 25.45 -7.94
C GLY A 115 1.94 24.10 -7.58
N LEU A 116 1.54 23.53 -6.42
CA LEU A 116 1.92 22.18 -6.03
C LEU A 116 0.92 21.16 -6.57
N VAL A 117 1.43 20.14 -7.23
CA VAL A 117 0.67 18.99 -7.74
C VAL A 117 0.82 17.83 -6.78
N GLN A 118 -0.29 17.23 -6.37
CA GLN A 118 -0.28 16.02 -5.56
C GLN A 118 0.40 14.87 -6.31
N GLY A 119 1.32 14.18 -5.65
CA GLY A 119 2.09 13.09 -6.24
C GLY A 119 1.25 11.88 -6.63
N CYS A 120 1.66 11.22 -7.71
CA CYS A 120 1.03 9.96 -8.13
C CYS A 120 1.20 8.86 -7.08
N HIS A 121 2.29 8.86 -6.30
CA HIS A 121 2.54 7.85 -5.26
C HIS A 121 1.45 7.90 -4.17
N GLU A 122 1.19 9.06 -3.63
CA GLU A 122 0.15 9.24 -2.60
C GLU A 122 -1.24 8.87 -3.13
N ARG A 123 -1.61 9.34 -4.32
CA ARG A 123 -2.89 9.04 -4.96
C ARG A 123 -3.06 7.55 -5.27
N PHE A 124 -1.97 6.88 -5.64
CA PHE A 124 -1.94 5.45 -5.88
C PHE A 124 -2.15 4.65 -4.58
N ASP A 125 -1.46 5.00 -3.50
CA ASP A 125 -1.56 4.32 -2.21
C ASP A 125 -2.95 4.50 -1.57
N GLN A 126 -3.53 5.67 -1.70
CA GLN A 126 -4.90 5.96 -1.24
C GLN A 126 -5.99 5.27 -2.07
N GLY A 127 -5.63 4.62 -3.18
CA GLY A 127 -6.58 3.96 -4.08
C GLY A 127 -7.44 4.94 -4.90
N ALA A 128 -7.07 6.23 -4.94
CA ALA A 128 -7.84 7.27 -5.63
C ALA A 128 -7.74 7.19 -7.16
N MET A 129 -6.72 6.52 -7.71
CA MET A 129 -6.47 6.47 -9.16
C MET A 129 -7.01 5.20 -9.83
N PHE A 130 -6.85 4.05 -9.18
CA PHE A 130 -7.13 2.76 -9.78
C PHE A 130 -7.82 1.83 -8.79
N SER A 131 -8.78 1.05 -9.28
CA SER A 131 -9.36 -0.05 -8.50
C SER A 131 -8.30 -1.12 -8.20
N LYS A 132 -8.57 -1.95 -7.19
CA LYS A 132 -7.66 -3.06 -6.83
C LYS A 132 -7.46 -4.05 -8.00
N ALA A 133 -8.49 -4.26 -8.82
CA ALA A 133 -8.40 -5.13 -10.00
C ALA A 133 -7.42 -4.55 -11.03
N VAL A 134 -7.61 -3.29 -11.40
CA VAL A 134 -6.74 -2.58 -12.36
C VAL A 134 -5.30 -2.53 -11.87
N ARG A 135 -5.08 -2.28 -10.57
CA ARG A 135 -3.71 -2.28 -10.02
C ARG A 135 -3.01 -3.63 -10.17
N ARG A 136 -3.71 -4.73 -9.97
CA ARG A 136 -3.15 -6.08 -10.16
C ARG A 136 -2.66 -6.34 -11.58
N GLU A 137 -3.27 -5.70 -12.56
CA GLU A 137 -2.87 -5.81 -13.96
C GLU A 137 -1.72 -4.86 -14.30
N LEU A 138 -1.75 -3.63 -13.79
CA LEU A 138 -0.77 -2.59 -14.14
C LEU A 138 0.56 -2.71 -13.37
N GLU A 139 0.52 -3.07 -12.09
CA GLU A 139 1.72 -3.12 -11.24
C GLU A 139 2.83 -4.03 -11.81
N PRO A 140 2.54 -5.26 -12.27
CA PRO A 140 3.56 -6.11 -12.89
C PRO A 140 4.12 -5.53 -14.19
N VAL A 141 3.27 -4.88 -15.01
CA VAL A 141 3.68 -4.24 -16.25
C VAL A 141 4.65 -3.08 -15.98
N TRP A 142 4.35 -2.24 -15.00
CA TRP A 142 5.23 -1.13 -14.61
C TRP A 142 6.54 -1.62 -14.00
N ALA A 143 6.51 -2.69 -13.20
CA ALA A 143 7.72 -3.30 -12.66
C ALA A 143 8.62 -3.84 -13.78
N ALA A 144 8.08 -4.60 -14.74
CA ALA A 144 8.81 -5.12 -15.88
C ALA A 144 9.36 -3.99 -16.79
N ASP A 145 8.57 -2.93 -17.02
CA ASP A 145 9.04 -1.76 -17.78
C ASP A 145 10.20 -1.05 -17.05
N THR A 146 10.09 -0.89 -15.73
CA THR A 146 11.15 -0.31 -14.88
C THR A 146 12.44 -1.10 -15.04
N GLN A 147 12.39 -2.42 -14.92
CA GLN A 147 13.55 -3.31 -15.08
C GLN A 147 14.19 -3.16 -16.45
N ARG A 148 13.41 -3.24 -17.53
CA ARG A 148 13.89 -3.05 -18.91
C ARG A 148 14.59 -1.69 -19.10
N ARG A 149 14.00 -0.62 -18.54
CA ARG A 149 14.58 0.73 -18.64
C ARG A 149 15.90 0.84 -17.89
N LEU A 150 15.99 0.28 -16.67
CA LEU A 150 17.23 0.28 -15.89
C LEU A 150 18.34 -0.49 -16.60
N LEU A 151 18.03 -1.64 -17.22
CA LEU A 151 18.98 -2.42 -18.01
C LEU A 151 19.43 -1.64 -19.26
N ALA A 152 18.49 -1.10 -20.03
CA ALA A 152 18.78 -0.33 -21.24
C ALA A 152 19.64 0.92 -20.97
N MET A 153 19.48 1.55 -19.81
CA MET A 153 20.25 2.74 -19.41
C MET A 153 21.57 2.39 -18.71
N GLY A 154 21.90 1.11 -18.50
CA GLY A 154 23.09 0.70 -17.75
C GLY A 154 23.05 1.07 -16.25
N LEU A 155 21.87 1.29 -15.72
CA LEU A 155 21.64 1.67 -14.31
C LEU A 155 21.34 0.47 -13.40
N TRP A 156 21.44 -0.75 -13.91
CA TRP A 156 21.21 -1.95 -13.12
C TRP A 156 22.31 -2.13 -12.07
N PRO A 157 21.98 -2.23 -10.78
CA PRO A 157 22.99 -2.26 -9.73
C PRO A 157 23.72 -3.60 -9.68
N LYS A 158 25.00 -3.55 -9.38
CA LYS A 158 25.83 -4.76 -9.19
C LYS A 158 25.30 -5.62 -8.04
N GLY A 159 25.26 -6.92 -8.23
CA GLY A 159 24.83 -7.88 -7.20
C GLY A 159 23.31 -8.02 -7.06
N VAL A 160 22.52 -7.33 -7.87
CA VAL A 160 21.08 -7.55 -7.97
C VAL A 160 20.83 -8.58 -9.06
N PRO A 161 20.08 -9.67 -8.79
CA PRO A 161 19.78 -10.66 -9.82
C PRO A 161 19.03 -10.01 -10.98
N VAL A 162 19.46 -10.34 -12.20
CA VAL A 162 18.79 -9.89 -13.41
C VAL A 162 17.62 -10.85 -13.66
N PRO A 163 16.41 -10.36 -13.93
CA PRO A 163 15.30 -11.23 -14.30
C PRO A 163 15.64 -12.05 -15.54
N ASP A 164 15.26 -13.31 -15.54
CA ASP A 164 15.31 -14.15 -16.74
C ASP A 164 14.25 -13.64 -17.73
N ASP A 165 14.59 -13.59 -19.03
CA ASP A 165 13.70 -13.16 -20.12
C ASP A 165 12.54 -14.14 -20.35
#